data_4b0306622f6d9fec8c73c7660c873621
#
_entry.id   4b0306622f6d9fec8c73c7660c873621
#
_cell.length_a   1.000
_cell.length_b   1.000
_cell.length_c   1.000
_cell.angle_alpha   90.00
_cell.angle_beta   90.00
_cell.angle_gamma   90.00
#
_symmetry.space_group_name_H-M   'P 1'
#
loop_
_entity.id
_entity.type
_entity.pdbx_description
1 polymer ?
#
loop_
_entity_poly.entity_id
_entity_poly.type
_entity_poly.pdbx_seq_one_letter_code
_entity_poly.pdbx_strand_id
1 'polypeptide(L)'
;TLALRCACRASICGSCGMKVNGDAKLVCKTRVDDIAPNGEQLVIEPMGNQHVVRDLVVSLDTFFSQIKRVDPFLQPDHVPEQGEYIASDDSMENLLTSMNCIMCGCCVSDCTVLEVDANFIGPAALAKAWRFTEDPRDSKRDERLKVLNDEAGGIWDCTRCLKCVEVCPKGVAPMD
;
A
#
# COMPACT_ATOMS: atom_id res chain seq x y z
N THR A 1 -22.56 -6.79 -18.60
CA THR A 1 -21.08 -6.94 -18.64
C THR A 1 -20.54 -6.56 -17.28
N LEU A 2 -19.75 -7.41 -16.65
CA LEU A 2 -19.11 -7.17 -15.34
C LEU A 2 -18.03 -6.08 -15.49
N ALA A 3 -18.10 -5.04 -14.64
CA ALA A 3 -17.10 -3.99 -14.58
C ALA A 3 -15.92 -4.42 -13.69
N LEU A 4 -14.71 -4.35 -14.24
CA LEU A 4 -13.45 -4.60 -13.53
C LEU A 4 -12.34 -3.72 -14.09
N ARG A 5 -11.28 -3.49 -13.29
CA ARG A 5 -10.09 -2.79 -13.76
C ARG A 5 -9.02 -3.80 -14.18
N CYS A 6 -8.46 -3.61 -15.37
CA CYS A 6 -7.33 -4.39 -15.86
C CYS A 6 -6.55 -3.55 -16.87
N ALA A 7 -5.24 -3.38 -16.64
CA ALA A 7 -4.38 -2.59 -17.53
C ALA A 7 -3.14 -3.37 -17.97
N CYS A 8 -2.05 -3.40 -17.17
CA CYS A 8 -0.76 -3.94 -17.60
C CYS A 8 -0.72 -5.47 -17.79
N ARG A 9 -1.54 -6.23 -17.08
CA ARG A 9 -1.54 -7.71 -17.04
C ARG A 9 -0.18 -8.34 -16.67
N ALA A 10 0.68 -7.58 -16.00
CA ALA A 10 2.06 -7.94 -15.69
C ALA A 10 2.42 -7.71 -14.21
N SER A 11 1.42 -7.59 -13.33
CA SER A 11 1.61 -7.34 -11.88
C SER A 11 2.43 -6.08 -11.57
N ILE A 12 2.32 -5.02 -12.39
CA ILE A 12 3.09 -3.78 -12.24
C ILE A 12 2.21 -2.59 -11.88
N CYS A 13 1.05 -2.41 -12.54
CA CYS A 13 0.23 -1.21 -12.36
C CYS A 13 -0.70 -1.25 -11.13
N GLY A 14 -0.93 -2.42 -10.53
CA GLY A 14 -1.81 -2.57 -9.36
C GLY A 14 -3.31 -2.47 -9.62
N SER A 15 -3.76 -2.11 -10.83
CA SER A 15 -5.16 -1.77 -11.10
C SER A 15 -6.14 -2.95 -11.01
N CYS A 16 -5.68 -4.19 -11.13
CA CYS A 16 -6.52 -5.39 -11.12
C CYS A 16 -6.69 -6.02 -9.72
N GLY A 17 -6.52 -5.23 -8.65
CA GLY A 17 -6.75 -5.68 -7.29
C GLY A 17 -8.21 -6.03 -7.05
N MET A 18 -8.48 -7.20 -6.46
CA MET A 18 -9.78 -7.64 -5.99
C MET A 18 -9.61 -8.76 -4.97
N LYS A 19 -10.65 -9.08 -4.20
CA LYS A 19 -10.61 -10.22 -3.28
C LYS A 19 -10.90 -11.51 -4.05
N VAL A 20 -10.12 -12.54 -3.78
CA VAL A 20 -10.32 -13.89 -4.29
C VAL A 20 -10.32 -14.84 -3.10
N ASN A 21 -11.45 -15.49 -2.85
CA ASN A 21 -11.67 -16.34 -1.68
C ASN A 21 -11.34 -15.62 -0.36
N GLY A 22 -11.71 -14.34 -0.25
CA GLY A 22 -11.53 -13.54 0.95
C GLY A 22 -10.20 -12.76 1.03
N ASP A 23 -9.17 -13.08 0.25
CA ASP A 23 -7.88 -12.39 0.26
C ASP A 23 -7.72 -11.42 -0.92
N ALA A 24 -7.18 -10.23 -0.67
CA ALA A 24 -6.85 -9.29 -1.72
C ALA A 24 -5.65 -9.77 -2.56
N LYS A 25 -5.85 -9.85 -3.87
CA LYS A 25 -4.85 -10.32 -4.84
C LYS A 25 -4.86 -9.47 -6.10
N LEU A 26 -3.72 -9.46 -6.81
CA LEU A 26 -3.68 -8.98 -8.19
C LEU A 26 -4.05 -10.12 -9.12
N VAL A 27 -5.26 -10.12 -9.67
CA VAL A 27 -5.76 -11.26 -10.45
C VAL A 27 -4.95 -11.56 -11.72
N CYS A 28 -4.25 -10.57 -12.28
CA CYS A 28 -3.36 -10.82 -13.42
C CYS A 28 -2.10 -11.66 -13.06
N LYS A 29 -1.77 -11.79 -11.75
CA LYS A 29 -0.68 -12.63 -11.24
C LYS A 29 -1.19 -13.94 -10.65
N THR A 30 -2.48 -14.01 -10.31
CA THR A 30 -3.08 -15.15 -9.62
C THR A 30 -3.54 -16.18 -10.64
N ARG A 31 -2.95 -17.38 -10.62
CA ARG A 31 -3.34 -18.48 -11.49
C ARG A 31 -4.51 -19.24 -10.87
N VAL A 32 -5.47 -19.62 -11.70
CA VAL A 32 -6.63 -20.42 -11.26
C VAL A 32 -6.17 -21.76 -10.71
N ASP A 33 -5.19 -22.41 -11.34
CA ASP A 33 -4.65 -23.69 -10.92
C ASP A 33 -4.02 -23.66 -9.51
N ASP A 34 -3.51 -22.48 -9.07
CA ASP A 34 -2.90 -22.33 -7.75
C ASP A 34 -3.96 -22.18 -6.64
N ILE A 35 -5.15 -21.67 -6.96
CA ILE A 35 -6.21 -21.35 -5.98
C ILE A 35 -7.45 -22.24 -6.06
N ALA A 36 -7.60 -22.99 -7.15
CA ALA A 36 -8.70 -23.95 -7.37
C ALA A 36 -8.20 -25.15 -8.20
N PRO A 37 -7.20 -25.92 -7.71
CA PRO A 37 -6.53 -26.96 -8.47
C PRO A 37 -7.46 -28.12 -8.89
N ASN A 38 -8.56 -28.33 -8.17
CA ASN A 38 -9.53 -29.37 -8.47
C ASN A 38 -10.85 -28.81 -9.05
N GLY A 39 -10.85 -27.55 -9.48
CA GLY A 39 -12.04 -26.88 -10.02
C GLY A 39 -13.01 -26.37 -8.95
N GLU A 40 -12.51 -26.04 -7.77
CA GLU A 40 -13.29 -25.45 -6.69
C GLU A 40 -13.93 -24.12 -7.13
N GLN A 41 -15.08 -23.82 -6.54
CA GLN A 41 -15.75 -22.55 -6.79
C GLN A 41 -14.91 -21.39 -6.26
N LEU A 42 -14.67 -20.38 -7.10
CA LEU A 42 -14.01 -19.15 -6.72
C LEU A 42 -15.02 -18.05 -6.38
N VAL A 43 -14.80 -17.40 -5.25
CA VAL A 43 -15.55 -16.20 -4.84
C VAL A 43 -14.70 -14.97 -5.18
N ILE A 44 -15.23 -14.10 -6.04
CA ILE A 44 -14.56 -12.86 -6.46
C ILE A 44 -15.38 -11.68 -5.95
N GLU A 45 -14.71 -10.80 -5.18
CA GLU A 45 -15.34 -9.65 -4.54
C GLU A 45 -14.54 -8.38 -4.81
N PRO A 46 -15.15 -7.18 -4.73
CA PRO A 46 -14.40 -5.94 -4.77
C PRO A 46 -13.42 -5.86 -3.58
N MET A 47 -12.38 -5.04 -3.68
CA MET A 47 -11.46 -4.79 -2.55
C MET A 47 -12.22 -4.23 -1.35
N GLY A 48 -11.90 -4.75 -0.16
CA GLY A 48 -12.43 -4.28 1.12
C GLY A 48 -11.93 -2.86 1.47
N ASN A 49 -12.56 -2.26 2.48
CA ASN A 49 -12.21 -0.93 3.00
C ASN A 49 -12.20 0.20 1.94
N GLN A 50 -12.87 -0.05 0.82
CA GLN A 50 -12.99 0.88 -0.31
C GLN A 50 -14.46 0.99 -0.70
N HIS A 51 -14.87 2.19 -1.14
CA HIS A 51 -16.23 2.39 -1.62
C HIS A 51 -16.43 1.74 -2.99
N VAL A 52 -17.41 0.84 -3.11
CA VAL A 52 -17.74 0.19 -4.38
C VAL A 52 -18.45 1.19 -5.31
N VAL A 53 -17.87 1.43 -6.46
CA VAL A 53 -18.44 2.28 -7.52
C VAL A 53 -19.39 1.44 -8.39
N ARG A 54 -18.92 0.28 -8.84
CA ARG A 54 -19.70 -0.65 -9.66
C ARG A 54 -19.04 -2.02 -9.75
N ASP A 55 -19.76 -3.08 -9.46
CA ASP A 55 -19.29 -4.47 -9.53
C ASP A 55 -17.97 -4.65 -8.76
N LEU A 56 -16.85 -4.94 -9.45
CA LEU A 56 -15.51 -5.10 -8.86
C LEU A 56 -14.68 -3.81 -8.87
N VAL A 57 -15.25 -2.69 -9.29
CA VAL A 57 -14.57 -1.39 -9.33
C VAL A 57 -14.84 -0.61 -8.06
N VAL A 58 -13.78 -0.24 -7.35
CA VAL A 58 -13.82 0.58 -6.13
C VAL A 58 -13.24 1.98 -6.36
N SER A 59 -13.69 2.98 -5.57
CA SER A 59 -13.01 4.27 -5.48
C SER A 59 -11.72 4.14 -4.69
N LEU A 60 -10.69 4.85 -5.13
CA LEU A 60 -9.39 4.94 -4.44
C LEU A 60 -9.19 6.30 -3.73
N ASP A 61 -10.24 7.11 -3.60
CA ASP A 61 -10.14 8.47 -3.05
C ASP A 61 -9.67 8.45 -1.60
N THR A 62 -10.28 7.60 -0.76
CA THR A 62 -9.87 7.42 0.64
C THR A 62 -8.43 6.91 0.74
N PHE A 63 -8.08 5.91 -0.08
CA PHE A 63 -6.73 5.37 -0.15
C PHE A 63 -5.68 6.45 -0.43
N PHE A 64 -5.90 7.27 -1.45
CA PHE A 64 -4.96 8.34 -1.78
C PHE A 64 -4.98 9.49 -0.77
N SER A 65 -6.12 9.78 -0.13
CA SER A 65 -6.18 10.79 0.92
C SER A 65 -5.36 10.40 2.15
N GLN A 66 -5.40 9.12 2.56
CA GLN A 66 -4.58 8.60 3.64
C GLN A 66 -3.07 8.69 3.30
N ILE A 67 -2.68 8.30 2.09
CA ILE A 67 -1.28 8.38 1.65
C ILE A 67 -0.79 9.84 1.62
N LYS A 68 -1.64 10.79 1.20
CA LYS A 68 -1.27 12.21 1.18
C LYS A 68 -0.96 12.80 2.56
N ARG A 69 -1.51 12.24 3.64
CA ARG A 69 -1.24 12.69 5.02
C ARG A 69 0.24 12.64 5.40
N VAL A 70 1.02 11.78 4.78
CA VAL A 70 2.45 11.59 5.06
C VAL A 70 3.38 12.28 4.05
N ASP A 71 2.87 13.16 3.21
CA ASP A 71 3.64 13.86 2.18
C ASP A 71 4.57 12.91 1.41
N PRO A 72 4.02 12.01 0.55
CA PRO A 72 4.75 10.88 -0.03
C PRO A 72 5.65 11.28 -1.20
N PHE A 73 6.51 12.27 -0.99
CA PHE A 73 7.49 12.76 -1.95
C PHE A 73 8.74 13.30 -1.23
N LEU A 74 9.87 13.28 -1.90
CA LEU A 74 11.15 13.75 -1.36
C LEU A 74 11.13 15.27 -1.15
N GLN A 75 11.51 15.72 0.05
CA GLN A 75 11.55 17.13 0.45
C GLN A 75 12.95 17.46 1.03
N PRO A 76 13.94 17.73 0.19
CA PRO A 76 15.28 18.12 0.66
C PRO A 76 15.25 19.54 1.23
N ASP A 77 16.17 19.82 2.14
CA ASP A 77 16.36 21.16 2.73
C ASP A 77 17.21 22.10 1.88
N HIS A 78 17.91 21.56 0.91
CA HIS A 78 18.77 22.32 0.00
C HIS A 78 18.72 21.74 -1.41
N VAL A 79 19.09 22.56 -2.37
CA VAL A 79 19.34 22.12 -3.75
C VAL A 79 20.87 22.03 -3.93
N PRO A 80 21.40 20.90 -4.41
CA PRO A 80 22.83 20.78 -4.70
C PRO A 80 23.27 21.86 -5.69
N GLU A 81 24.39 22.52 -5.42
CA GLU A 81 24.94 23.55 -6.35
C GLU A 81 25.35 22.93 -7.69
N GLN A 82 25.82 21.70 -7.66
CA GLN A 82 26.17 20.89 -8.82
C GLN A 82 25.86 19.43 -8.59
N GLY A 83 25.41 18.73 -9.66
CA GLY A 83 25.18 17.29 -9.63
C GLY A 83 23.80 16.91 -9.10
N GLU A 84 23.74 15.83 -8.30
CA GLU A 84 22.54 15.14 -7.88
C GLU A 84 22.47 15.04 -6.34
N TYR A 85 21.27 14.75 -5.81
CA TYR A 85 21.12 14.35 -4.42
C TYR A 85 21.69 12.95 -4.24
N ILE A 86 22.84 12.84 -3.60
CA ILE A 86 23.54 11.57 -3.41
C ILE A 86 23.02 10.85 -2.16
N ALA A 87 22.81 9.55 -2.29
CA ALA A 87 22.59 8.63 -1.19
C ALA A 87 23.55 7.45 -1.32
N SER A 88 24.07 6.94 -0.20
CA SER A 88 24.92 5.75 -0.21
C SER A 88 24.09 4.48 -0.47
N ASP A 89 24.72 3.46 -1.02
CA ASP A 89 24.06 2.16 -1.26
C ASP A 89 23.51 1.59 0.04
N ASP A 90 24.26 1.63 1.14
CA ASP A 90 23.85 1.15 2.46
C ASP A 90 22.58 1.85 2.96
N SER A 91 22.47 3.17 2.77
CA SER A 91 21.26 3.91 3.16
C SER A 91 20.06 3.57 2.30
N MET A 92 20.29 3.22 1.03
CA MET A 92 19.21 2.84 0.11
C MET A 92 18.73 1.40 0.33
N GLU A 93 19.57 0.50 0.84
CA GLU A 93 19.24 -0.91 1.07
C GLU A 93 18.01 -1.04 1.99
N ASN A 94 17.95 -0.27 3.08
CA ASN A 94 16.81 -0.25 4.01
C ASN A 94 15.50 0.24 3.37
N LEU A 95 15.57 0.92 2.24
CA LEU A 95 14.42 1.48 1.55
C LEU A 95 13.88 0.59 0.42
N LEU A 96 14.65 -0.41 -0.02
CA LEU A 96 14.34 -1.21 -1.21
C LEU A 96 12.96 -1.86 -1.13
N THR A 97 12.60 -2.45 0.01
CA THR A 97 11.30 -3.11 0.19
C THR A 97 10.14 -2.11 0.05
N SER A 98 10.23 -0.96 0.72
CA SER A 98 9.19 0.08 0.68
C SER A 98 9.07 0.76 -0.69
N MET A 99 10.17 0.85 -1.44
CA MET A 99 10.21 1.37 -2.82
C MET A 99 9.45 0.48 -3.82
N ASN A 100 9.34 -0.81 -3.55
CA ASN A 100 8.60 -1.75 -4.39
C ASN A 100 7.06 -1.54 -4.36
N CYS A 101 6.56 -0.64 -3.52
CA CYS A 101 5.14 -0.37 -3.41
C CYS A 101 4.58 0.23 -4.70
N ILE A 102 3.67 -0.51 -5.35
CA ILE A 102 2.96 -0.11 -6.59
C ILE A 102 1.60 0.54 -6.33
N MET A 103 1.29 0.86 -5.07
CA MET A 103 0.03 1.50 -4.66
C MET A 103 -1.23 0.76 -5.14
N CYS A 104 -1.22 -0.57 -5.07
CA CYS A 104 -2.33 -1.41 -5.55
C CYS A 104 -3.53 -1.46 -4.58
N GLY A 105 -3.35 -1.12 -3.30
CA GLY A 105 -4.40 -1.12 -2.29
C GLY A 105 -4.71 -2.48 -1.64
N CYS A 106 -4.05 -3.59 -2.02
CA CYS A 106 -4.31 -4.91 -1.42
C CYS A 106 -4.14 -4.91 0.11
N CYS A 107 -3.10 -4.26 0.63
CA CYS A 107 -2.85 -4.15 2.07
C CYS A 107 -3.93 -3.35 2.81
N VAL A 108 -4.52 -2.35 2.17
CA VAL A 108 -5.64 -1.56 2.71
C VAL A 108 -6.93 -2.37 2.66
N SER A 109 -7.16 -3.11 1.57
CA SER A 109 -8.32 -3.99 1.42
C SER A 109 -8.49 -4.96 2.60
N ASP A 110 -7.39 -5.53 3.08
CA ASP A 110 -7.43 -6.59 4.09
C ASP A 110 -6.96 -6.10 5.47
N CYS A 111 -6.94 -4.78 5.68
CA CYS A 111 -6.61 -4.20 6.98
C CYS A 111 -7.81 -4.29 7.94
N THR A 112 -7.67 -5.08 9.00
CA THR A 112 -8.73 -5.28 10.00
C THR A 112 -9.05 -4.02 10.80
N VAL A 113 -8.07 -3.13 10.98
CA VAL A 113 -8.31 -1.86 11.68
C VAL A 113 -9.17 -0.93 10.83
N LEU A 114 -8.91 -0.85 9.53
CA LEU A 114 -9.71 -0.01 8.62
C LEU A 114 -11.16 -0.49 8.46
N GLU A 115 -11.46 -1.76 8.75
CA GLU A 115 -12.84 -2.27 8.82
C GLU A 115 -13.64 -1.62 9.96
N VAL A 116 -12.95 -1.22 11.04
CA VAL A 116 -13.57 -0.71 12.26
C VAL A 116 -13.41 0.79 12.37
N ASP A 117 -12.25 1.33 11.98
CA ASP A 117 -11.95 2.76 12.03
C ASP A 117 -11.35 3.26 10.70
N ALA A 118 -12.16 3.97 9.94
CA ALA A 118 -11.76 4.59 8.68
C ALA A 118 -10.76 5.74 8.83
N ASN A 119 -10.56 6.27 10.06
CA ASN A 119 -9.59 7.34 10.32
C ASN A 119 -8.15 6.82 10.43
N PHE A 120 -7.98 5.52 10.69
CA PHE A 120 -6.65 4.91 10.74
C PHE A 120 -5.88 5.20 9.45
N ILE A 121 -4.61 5.60 9.61
CA ILE A 121 -3.75 6.02 8.50
C ILE A 121 -3.54 4.92 7.45
N GLY A 122 -3.59 3.66 7.87
CA GLY A 122 -3.52 2.50 7.00
C GLY A 122 -2.11 2.09 6.58
N PRO A 123 -1.94 0.82 6.19
CA PRO A 123 -0.63 0.22 5.94
C PRO A 123 0.11 0.82 4.74
N ALA A 124 -0.60 1.29 3.72
CA ALA A 124 0.03 1.90 2.56
C ALA A 124 0.69 3.25 2.89
N ALA A 125 0.04 4.06 3.74
CA ALA A 125 0.61 5.32 4.20
C ALA A 125 1.80 5.08 5.15
N LEU A 126 1.74 4.04 6.00
CA LEU A 126 2.88 3.64 6.85
C LEU A 126 4.10 3.27 6.00
N ALA A 127 3.94 2.43 4.97
CA ALA A 127 5.03 2.09 4.06
C ALA A 127 5.59 3.30 3.30
N LYS A 128 4.73 4.25 2.92
CA LYS A 128 5.17 5.50 2.27
C LYS A 128 5.85 6.45 3.26
N ALA A 129 5.37 6.55 4.50
CA ALA A 129 6.05 7.32 5.53
C ALA A 129 7.47 6.79 5.75
N TRP A 130 7.63 5.48 6.00
CA TRP A 130 8.94 4.84 6.14
C TRP A 130 9.87 5.17 4.98
N ARG A 131 9.39 5.04 3.74
CA ARG A 131 10.17 5.34 2.52
C ARG A 131 10.83 6.72 2.55
N PHE A 132 10.18 7.72 3.14
CA PHE A 132 10.67 9.10 3.16
C PHE A 132 11.26 9.52 4.51
N THR A 133 10.88 8.88 5.63
CA THR A 133 11.52 9.16 6.93
C THR A 133 12.94 8.62 7.01
N GLU A 134 13.24 7.53 6.30
CA GLU A 134 14.56 6.90 6.31
C GLU A 134 15.43 7.31 5.10
N ASP A 135 14.90 8.11 4.17
CA ASP A 135 15.70 8.61 3.05
C ASP A 135 16.64 9.73 3.52
N PRO A 136 17.96 9.56 3.41
CA PRO A 136 18.94 10.54 3.92
C PRO A 136 18.88 11.89 3.19
N ARG A 137 18.19 11.96 2.07
CA ARG A 137 18.00 13.17 1.27
C ARG A 137 16.76 13.97 1.66
N ASP A 138 15.94 13.42 2.55
CA ASP A 138 14.68 14.05 3.01
C ASP A 138 14.90 14.78 4.34
N SER A 139 14.35 15.98 4.46
CA SER A 139 14.46 16.81 5.66
C SER A 139 13.19 16.85 6.52
N LYS A 140 12.11 16.13 6.10
CA LYS A 140 10.78 16.20 6.72
C LYS A 140 10.43 14.99 7.59
N ARG A 141 11.46 14.32 8.10
CA ARG A 141 11.30 13.15 8.99
C ARG A 141 10.38 13.45 10.18
N ASP A 142 10.68 14.51 10.93
CA ASP A 142 9.99 14.83 12.19
C ASP A 142 8.53 15.20 11.96
N GLU A 143 8.23 15.89 10.88
CA GLU A 143 6.87 16.25 10.50
C GLU A 143 6.04 15.00 10.18
N ARG A 144 6.61 14.04 9.44
CA ARG A 144 5.93 12.75 9.17
C ARG A 144 5.75 11.93 10.43
N LEU A 145 6.75 11.88 11.31
CA LEU A 145 6.64 11.16 12.59
C LEU A 145 5.55 11.75 13.48
N LYS A 146 5.31 13.07 13.46
CA LYS A 146 4.19 13.69 14.17
C LYS A 146 2.84 13.21 13.63
N VAL A 147 2.68 13.10 12.31
CA VAL A 147 1.46 12.56 11.69
C VAL A 147 1.24 11.10 12.09
N LEU A 148 2.32 10.29 12.13
CA LEU A 148 2.23 8.89 12.53
C LEU A 148 1.92 8.72 14.01
N ASN A 149 2.37 9.64 14.85
CA ASN A 149 2.15 9.63 16.31
C ASN A 149 0.82 10.29 16.73
N ASP A 150 -0.06 10.60 15.81
CA ASP A 150 -1.40 11.12 16.12
C ASP A 150 -2.16 10.13 17.01
N GLU A 151 -2.81 10.63 18.05
CA GLU A 151 -3.58 9.81 19.00
C GLU A 151 -4.84 9.22 18.34
N ALA A 152 -5.36 9.86 17.29
CA ALA A 152 -6.53 9.40 16.56
C ALA A 152 -6.17 8.99 15.13
N GLY A 153 -6.08 7.70 14.87
CA GLY A 153 -5.82 7.14 13.54
C GLY A 153 -4.35 7.08 13.15
N GLY A 154 -3.42 7.25 14.10
CA GLY A 154 -1.98 7.09 13.89
C GLY A 154 -1.52 5.62 13.97
N ILE A 155 -0.19 5.42 14.06
CA ILE A 155 0.41 4.08 14.05
C ILE A 155 -0.01 3.21 15.25
N TRP A 156 -0.39 3.83 16.37
CA TRP A 156 -0.71 3.13 17.62
C TRP A 156 -2.03 2.35 17.56
N ASP A 157 -2.90 2.70 16.64
CA ASP A 157 -4.16 1.97 16.41
C ASP A 157 -3.95 0.63 15.68
N CYS A 158 -2.74 0.38 15.17
CA CYS A 158 -2.43 -0.85 14.48
C CYS A 158 -2.41 -2.07 15.41
N THR A 159 -3.22 -3.07 15.11
CA THR A 159 -3.29 -4.34 15.86
C THR A 159 -2.13 -5.30 15.56
N ARG A 160 -1.24 -4.97 14.63
CA ARG A 160 -0.11 -5.79 14.19
C ARG A 160 -0.50 -7.21 13.73
N CYS A 161 -1.65 -7.34 13.07
CA CYS A 161 -2.13 -8.63 12.57
C CYS A 161 -1.33 -9.17 11.36
N LEU A 162 -0.42 -8.39 10.79
CA LEU A 162 0.45 -8.71 9.65
C LEU A 162 -0.27 -9.03 8.32
N LYS A 163 -1.59 -8.93 8.27
CA LYS A 163 -2.35 -9.24 7.04
C LYS A 163 -1.90 -8.39 5.84
N CYS A 164 -1.52 -7.14 6.07
CA CYS A 164 -1.00 -6.24 5.05
C CYS A 164 0.36 -6.70 4.45
N VAL A 165 1.17 -7.41 5.22
CA VAL A 165 2.42 -8.02 4.74
C VAL A 165 2.12 -9.25 3.90
N GLU A 166 1.23 -10.13 4.39
CA GLU A 166 0.84 -11.37 3.73
C GLU A 166 0.24 -11.16 2.34
N VAL A 167 -0.67 -10.21 2.19
CA VAL A 167 -1.37 -9.95 0.92
C VAL A 167 -0.59 -9.06 -0.05
N CYS A 168 0.59 -8.58 0.33
CA CYS A 168 1.35 -7.67 -0.52
C CYS A 168 1.96 -8.40 -1.74
N PRO A 169 1.54 -8.09 -2.98
CA PRO A 169 2.04 -8.78 -4.18
C PRO A 169 3.49 -8.42 -4.53
N LYS A 170 4.08 -7.43 -3.82
CA LYS A 170 5.43 -6.91 -4.06
C LYS A 170 6.40 -7.14 -2.89
N GLY A 171 5.96 -7.83 -1.83
CA GLY A 171 6.79 -8.09 -0.66
C GLY A 171 7.14 -6.84 0.15
N VAL A 172 6.33 -5.79 0.04
CA VAL A 172 6.42 -4.67 0.97
C VAL A 172 5.91 -5.13 2.33
N ALA A 173 6.65 -4.84 3.37
CA ALA A 173 6.30 -5.21 4.75
C ALA A 173 5.98 -3.93 5.56
N PRO A 174 4.74 -3.42 5.51
CA PRO A 174 4.38 -2.16 6.16
C PRO A 174 4.54 -2.16 7.68
N MET A 175 4.75 -3.35 8.28
CA MET A 175 4.81 -3.55 9.73
C MET A 175 6.18 -3.98 10.25
N ASP A 176 7.22 -4.03 9.40
CA ASP A 176 8.60 -4.35 9.79
C ASP A 176 9.41 -3.11 10.26
#